data_63f133a705f7446668b0babccaedafe6
#
_entry.id   63f133a705f7446668b0babccaedafe6
#
_cell.length_a   1.000
_cell.length_b   1.000
_cell.length_c   1.000
_cell.angle_alpha   90.00
_cell.angle_beta   90.00
_cell.angle_gamma   90.00
#
_symmetry.space_group_name_H-M   'P 1'
#
loop_
_entity.id
_entity.type
_entity.pdbx_description
1 polymer ?
#
loop_
_entity_poly.entity_id
_entity_poly.type
_entity_poly.pdbx_seq_one_letter_code
_entity_poly.pdbx_strand_id
1 'polypeptide(L)'
;TMFFEMNAPGLVTYTPPATRPPAVPNDGATLRPDSCDAVIPQSGQFKPSRFRYSAERAAAALTASAPRADGSRMLRYIDASSGGPVLPTLDCYLMGLENGKTTQKSRSTASAICVVAEGEGASTIGDRTVVWRRNDVFTVPLWQWVEHTAISDNAKLFFMSDRELVASMGYLREESDTGTQK
;
A
#
# COMPACT_ATOMS: atom_id res chain seq x y z
N THR A 1 -17.84 -14.52 -4.32
CA THR A 1 -17.62 -15.99 -4.24
C THR A 1 -16.37 -16.32 -5.03
N MET A 2 -15.30 -16.74 -4.37
CA MET A 2 -14.13 -17.30 -5.04
C MET A 2 -14.51 -18.70 -5.54
N PHE A 3 -14.55 -18.89 -6.84
CA PHE A 3 -14.68 -20.23 -7.41
C PHE A 3 -13.29 -20.76 -7.72
N PHE A 4 -12.92 -21.83 -7.05
CA PHE A 4 -11.75 -22.61 -7.40
C PHE A 4 -12.23 -23.79 -8.26
N GLU A 5 -11.88 -23.79 -9.53
CA GLU A 5 -12.06 -24.96 -10.38
C GLU A 5 -10.80 -25.82 -10.35
N MET A 6 -10.95 -27.08 -10.02
CA MET A 6 -9.88 -28.07 -10.16
C MET A 6 -9.89 -28.63 -11.59
N ASN A 7 -9.01 -28.14 -12.42
CA ASN A 7 -8.95 -28.50 -13.85
C ASN A 7 -8.03 -29.69 -14.16
N ALA A 8 -7.44 -30.32 -13.18
CA ALA A 8 -6.70 -31.57 -13.27
C ALA A 8 -6.50 -32.11 -11.87
N PRO A 9 -6.15 -33.42 -11.68
CA PRO A 9 -5.90 -33.92 -10.35
C PRO A 9 -4.82 -33.08 -9.65
N GLY A 10 -5.24 -32.26 -8.68
CA GLY A 10 -4.36 -31.44 -7.84
C GLY A 10 -3.99 -30.05 -8.37
N LEU A 11 -4.48 -29.61 -9.53
CA LEU A 11 -4.22 -28.25 -10.01
C LEU A 11 -5.43 -27.34 -9.72
N VAL A 12 -5.21 -26.33 -8.90
CA VAL A 12 -6.17 -25.25 -8.66
C VAL A 12 -5.80 -24.07 -9.57
N THR A 13 -6.64 -23.74 -10.53
CA THR A 13 -6.46 -22.56 -11.36
C THR A 13 -7.39 -21.44 -10.90
N TYR A 14 -6.82 -20.26 -10.70
CA TYR A 14 -7.58 -19.05 -10.45
C TYR A 14 -8.00 -18.42 -11.79
N THR A 15 -9.28 -18.31 -12.03
CA THR A 15 -9.80 -17.53 -13.15
C THR A 15 -10.22 -16.16 -12.61
N PRO A 16 -9.53 -15.08 -12.95
CA PRO A 16 -9.93 -13.75 -12.51
C PRO A 16 -11.28 -13.39 -13.11
N PRO A 17 -12.13 -12.63 -12.40
CA PRO A 17 -13.40 -12.17 -12.93
C PRO A 17 -13.19 -11.38 -14.23
N ALA A 18 -14.06 -11.62 -15.22
CA ALA A 18 -13.97 -11.06 -16.58
C ALA A 18 -14.09 -9.52 -16.63
N THR A 19 -14.62 -8.91 -15.59
CA THR A 19 -14.73 -7.45 -15.47
C THR A 19 -14.08 -7.01 -14.16
N ARG A 20 -12.94 -6.39 -14.29
CA ARG A 20 -12.32 -5.70 -13.16
C ARG A 20 -13.05 -4.37 -12.93
N PRO A 21 -13.48 -4.06 -11.71
CA PRO A 21 -13.95 -2.71 -11.44
C PRO A 21 -12.83 -1.70 -11.78
N PRO A 22 -13.18 -0.53 -12.33
CA PRO A 22 -12.19 0.49 -12.64
C PRO A 22 -11.38 0.80 -11.38
N ALA A 23 -10.07 0.89 -11.54
CA ALA A 23 -9.19 1.25 -10.44
C ALA A 23 -9.68 2.59 -9.87
N VAL A 24 -10.02 2.60 -8.57
CA VAL A 24 -10.36 3.85 -7.88
C VAL A 24 -9.19 4.80 -8.06
N PRO A 25 -9.43 6.05 -8.50
CA PRO A 25 -8.36 7.04 -8.58
C PRO A 25 -7.66 7.11 -7.22
N ASN A 26 -6.39 6.76 -7.21
CA ASN A 26 -5.59 6.84 -5.99
C ASN A 26 -4.97 8.23 -5.98
N ASP A 27 -5.20 9.01 -4.92
CA ASP A 27 -4.64 10.36 -4.76
C ASP A 27 -3.11 10.35 -4.60
N GLY A 28 -2.50 9.19 -4.71
CA GLY A 28 -1.07 8.96 -4.58
C GLY A 28 -0.38 8.58 -5.89
N ALA A 29 0.93 8.71 -5.92
CA ALA A 29 1.76 8.21 -6.99
C ALA A 29 1.79 6.68 -7.02
N THR A 30 2.06 6.10 -8.18
CA THR A 30 2.18 4.66 -8.37
C THR A 30 3.61 4.28 -8.74
N LEU A 31 4.04 3.11 -8.31
CA LEU A 31 5.35 2.54 -8.61
C LEU A 31 5.20 1.22 -9.35
N ARG A 32 5.82 1.13 -10.51
CA ARG A 32 5.96 -0.12 -11.28
C ARG A 32 7.23 -0.88 -10.87
N PRO A 33 7.26 -2.21 -11.03
CA PRO A 33 8.47 -2.99 -10.78
C PRO A 33 9.63 -2.57 -11.70
N ASP A 34 10.84 -2.91 -11.29
CA ASP A 34 12.10 -2.47 -11.92
C ASP A 34 12.23 -2.85 -13.42
N SER A 35 11.54 -3.89 -13.86
CA SER A 35 11.59 -4.37 -15.25
C SER A 35 10.76 -3.57 -16.25
N CYS A 36 10.04 -2.56 -15.82
CA CYS A 36 9.12 -1.80 -16.68
C CYS A 36 9.76 -0.61 -17.34
N ASP A 37 10.93 -0.20 -16.90
CA ASP A 37 11.72 0.79 -17.59
C ASP A 37 12.49 0.06 -18.69
N ALA A 38 11.99 0.17 -19.92
CA ALA A 38 12.51 -0.52 -21.09
C ALA A 38 13.95 -0.07 -21.42
N VAL A 39 14.91 -0.67 -20.76
CA VAL A 39 16.24 -0.83 -21.33
C VAL A 39 16.35 -2.29 -21.73
N ILE A 40 16.43 -2.55 -23.02
CA ILE A 40 16.69 -3.87 -23.58
C ILE A 40 18.02 -4.35 -22.95
N PRO A 41 18.02 -5.44 -22.17
CA PRO A 41 19.26 -5.91 -21.54
C PRO A 41 20.22 -6.34 -22.64
N GLN A 42 21.37 -5.73 -22.68
CA GLN A 42 22.48 -6.26 -23.47
C GLN A 42 22.87 -7.63 -22.87
N SER A 43 23.13 -8.60 -23.75
CA SER A 43 23.40 -9.99 -23.39
C SER A 43 24.44 -10.10 -22.27
N GLY A 44 24.08 -10.74 -21.17
CA GLY A 44 24.94 -11.00 -20.01
C GLY A 44 24.62 -10.24 -18.74
N GLN A 45 23.70 -9.29 -18.76
CA GLN A 45 23.26 -8.59 -17.57
C GLN A 45 22.04 -9.26 -16.90
N PHE A 46 22.01 -9.17 -15.57
CA PHE A 46 20.92 -9.65 -14.73
C PHE A 46 19.59 -9.07 -15.24
N LYS A 47 18.66 -9.91 -15.68
CA LYS A 47 17.33 -9.46 -16.08
C LYS A 47 16.63 -8.85 -14.86
N PRO A 48 16.20 -7.58 -14.90
CA PRO A 48 15.44 -7.00 -13.82
C PRO A 48 14.19 -7.85 -13.57
N SER A 49 13.91 -8.14 -12.30
CA SER A 49 12.77 -8.97 -11.93
C SER A 49 11.48 -8.18 -12.09
N ARG A 50 10.49 -8.77 -12.78
CA ARG A 50 9.12 -8.24 -12.83
C ARG A 50 8.45 -8.13 -11.45
N PHE A 51 9.04 -8.75 -10.44
CA PHE A 51 8.52 -8.85 -9.09
C PHE A 51 9.33 -8.03 -8.08
N ARG A 52 10.32 -7.27 -8.55
CA ARG A 52 11.14 -6.44 -7.68
C ARG A 52 10.77 -4.97 -7.83
N TYR A 53 10.59 -4.31 -6.70
CA TYR A 53 10.41 -2.87 -6.57
C TYR A 53 11.59 -2.35 -5.74
N SER A 54 12.47 -1.55 -6.35
CA SER A 54 13.66 -1.07 -5.64
C SER A 54 13.28 0.01 -4.61
N ALA A 55 13.88 -0.06 -3.42
CA ALA A 55 13.64 0.90 -2.35
C ALA A 55 14.08 2.33 -2.77
N GLU A 56 15.14 2.44 -3.55
CA GLU A 56 15.64 3.72 -4.07
C GLU A 56 14.62 4.39 -4.99
N ARG A 57 14.07 3.63 -5.97
CA ARG A 57 13.03 4.14 -6.86
C ARG A 57 11.75 4.47 -6.11
N ALA A 58 11.38 3.66 -5.11
CA ALA A 58 10.21 3.93 -4.27
C ALA A 58 10.39 5.23 -3.49
N ALA A 59 11.55 5.45 -2.89
CA ALA A 59 11.85 6.69 -2.16
C ALA A 59 11.83 7.92 -3.08
N ALA A 60 12.43 7.82 -4.27
CA ALA A 60 12.41 8.91 -5.25
C ALA A 60 10.99 9.23 -5.73
N ALA A 61 10.19 8.21 -6.07
CA ALA A 61 8.81 8.37 -6.49
C ALA A 61 7.93 8.95 -5.39
N LEU A 62 8.11 8.51 -4.13
CA LEU A 62 7.40 9.05 -2.99
C LEU A 62 7.71 10.54 -2.78
N THR A 63 8.97 10.93 -2.89
CA THR A 63 9.40 12.34 -2.78
C THR A 63 8.81 13.20 -3.90
N ALA A 64 8.70 12.66 -5.11
CA ALA A 64 8.12 13.36 -6.25
C ALA A 64 6.58 13.41 -6.22
N SER A 65 5.93 12.58 -5.40
CA SER A 65 4.47 12.56 -5.32
C SER A 65 3.92 13.84 -4.66
N ALA A 66 2.72 14.23 -5.05
CA ALA A 66 2.03 15.36 -4.41
C ALA A 66 1.70 15.03 -2.94
N PRO A 67 1.89 15.97 -2.01
CA PRO A 67 1.44 15.79 -0.64
C PRO A 67 -0.09 15.75 -0.58
N ARG A 68 -0.62 14.94 0.32
CA ARG A 68 -2.04 14.89 0.68
C ARG A 68 -2.39 16.11 1.55
N ALA A 69 -3.69 16.29 1.82
CA ALA A 69 -4.18 17.41 2.63
C ALA A 69 -3.57 17.46 4.05
N ASP A 70 -3.23 16.31 4.62
CA ASP A 70 -2.58 16.18 5.93
C ASP A 70 -1.04 16.33 5.87
N GLY A 71 -0.50 16.59 4.69
CA GLY A 71 0.93 16.69 4.44
C GLY A 71 1.64 15.35 4.26
N SER A 72 0.96 14.21 4.44
CA SER A 72 1.54 12.91 4.13
C SER A 72 1.69 12.71 2.62
N ARG A 73 2.59 11.82 2.23
CA ARG A 73 2.75 11.37 0.84
C ARG A 73 2.44 9.87 0.77
N MET A 74 1.82 9.43 -0.30
CA MET A 74 1.51 8.02 -0.47
C MET A 74 1.87 7.55 -1.87
N LEU A 75 2.54 6.41 -1.94
CA LEU A 75 2.92 5.73 -3.16
C LEU A 75 2.27 4.34 -3.18
N ARG A 76 1.53 4.01 -4.23
CA ARG A 76 0.99 2.67 -4.42
C ARG A 76 1.91 1.86 -5.33
N TYR A 77 2.22 0.64 -4.93
CA TYR A 77 2.91 -0.32 -5.79
C TYR A 77 1.89 -0.97 -6.72
N ILE A 78 2.21 -1.07 -7.99
CA ILE A 78 1.29 -1.61 -9.01
C ILE A 78 1.93 -2.72 -9.83
N ASP A 79 1.12 -3.68 -10.24
CA ASP A 79 1.51 -4.66 -11.25
C ASP A 79 1.72 -3.99 -12.61
N ALA A 80 2.84 -4.30 -13.26
CA ALA A 80 3.25 -3.66 -14.49
C ALA A 80 2.33 -3.94 -15.68
N SER A 81 1.71 -5.10 -15.70
CA SER A 81 0.91 -5.56 -16.83
C SER A 81 -0.53 -5.06 -16.77
N SER A 82 -1.08 -5.01 -15.56
CA SER A 82 -2.48 -4.63 -15.34
C SER A 82 -2.67 -3.19 -14.86
N GLY A 83 -1.61 -2.55 -14.33
CA GLY A 83 -1.73 -1.27 -13.64
C GLY A 83 -2.54 -1.34 -12.33
N GLY A 84 -2.88 -2.54 -11.91
CA GLY A 84 -3.63 -2.78 -10.68
C GLY A 84 -2.74 -3.14 -9.48
N PRO A 85 -3.30 -3.73 -8.41
CA PRO A 85 -2.56 -4.09 -7.22
C PRO A 85 -1.43 -5.07 -7.55
N VAL A 86 -0.41 -5.11 -6.68
CA VAL A 86 0.75 -6.01 -6.85
C VAL A 86 0.36 -7.48 -6.93
N LEU A 87 -0.67 -7.86 -6.20
CA LEU A 87 -1.31 -9.18 -6.23
C LEU A 87 -2.83 -9.02 -6.24
N PRO A 88 -3.58 -9.99 -6.79
CA PRO A 88 -5.05 -9.89 -6.86
C PRO A 88 -5.75 -9.69 -5.51
N THR A 89 -5.11 -10.13 -4.43
CA THR A 89 -5.66 -10.11 -3.07
C THR A 89 -4.95 -9.15 -2.12
N LEU A 90 -3.83 -8.57 -2.55
CA LEU A 90 -3.01 -7.72 -1.71
C LEU A 90 -2.63 -6.43 -2.41
N ASP A 91 -2.77 -5.34 -1.70
CA ASP A 91 -2.28 -4.03 -2.07
C ASP A 91 -1.08 -3.63 -1.21
N CYS A 92 -0.13 -2.93 -1.81
CA CYS A 92 1.04 -2.43 -1.10
C CYS A 92 1.18 -0.93 -1.30
N TYR A 93 1.49 -0.23 -0.21
CA TYR A 93 1.66 1.22 -0.18
C TYR A 93 2.93 1.60 0.59
N LEU A 94 3.55 2.68 0.19
CA LEU A 94 4.58 3.36 0.98
C LEU A 94 4.05 4.74 1.34
N MET A 95 3.99 5.03 2.64
CA MET A 95 3.61 6.34 3.17
C MET A 95 4.86 7.05 3.66
N GLY A 96 4.98 8.33 3.33
CA GLY A 96 6.00 9.23 3.86
C GLY A 96 5.38 10.28 4.76
N LEU A 97 6.03 10.54 5.89
CA LEU A 97 5.63 11.54 6.87
C LEU A 97 6.83 12.41 7.26
N GLU A 98 6.59 13.72 7.32
CA GLU A 98 7.55 14.68 7.86
C GLU A 98 7.43 14.76 9.39
N ASN A 99 8.52 15.16 10.04
CA ASN A 99 8.57 15.31 11.48
C ASN A 99 7.44 16.22 12.01
N GLY A 100 6.78 15.78 13.06
CA GLY A 100 5.67 16.48 13.72
C GLY A 100 4.35 16.44 12.94
N LYS A 101 4.30 15.79 11.77
CA LYS A 101 3.05 15.64 11.01
C LYS A 101 2.29 14.42 11.46
N THR A 102 0.97 14.57 11.52
CA THR A 102 0.01 13.49 11.82
C THR A 102 -0.91 13.31 10.63
N THR A 103 -1.13 12.06 10.21
CA THR A 103 -2.07 11.75 9.14
C THR A 103 -3.49 12.09 9.55
N GLN A 104 -4.33 12.34 8.56
CA GLN A 104 -5.77 12.38 8.78
C GLN A 104 -6.25 11.04 9.36
N LYS A 105 -7.06 11.12 10.42
CA LYS A 105 -7.65 9.96 11.06
C LYS A 105 -8.61 9.27 10.11
N SER A 106 -8.46 7.98 9.93
CA SER A 106 -9.26 7.19 9.00
C SER A 106 -9.52 5.79 9.51
N ARG A 107 -10.51 5.10 8.94
CA ARG A 107 -10.77 3.68 9.17
C ARG A 107 -11.22 2.99 7.90
N SER A 108 -10.95 1.70 7.80
CA SER A 108 -11.31 0.85 6.67
C SER A 108 -11.80 -0.52 7.13
N THR A 109 -12.65 -1.16 6.34
CA THR A 109 -12.96 -2.58 6.51
C THR A 109 -11.83 -3.50 6.04
N ALA A 110 -10.81 -2.97 5.39
CA ALA A 110 -9.58 -3.68 5.12
C ALA A 110 -8.67 -3.69 6.34
N SER A 111 -7.88 -4.75 6.47
CA SER A 111 -6.80 -4.85 7.45
C SER A 111 -5.45 -4.58 6.78
N ALA A 112 -4.46 -4.21 7.57
CA ALA A 112 -3.12 -4.00 7.07
C ALA A 112 -2.04 -4.48 8.06
N ILE A 113 -0.91 -4.89 7.50
CA ILE A 113 0.36 -5.03 8.21
C ILE A 113 1.19 -3.81 7.83
N CYS A 114 1.75 -3.15 8.82
CA CYS A 114 2.66 -2.03 8.63
C CYS A 114 4.07 -2.42 9.04
N VAL A 115 5.04 -2.13 8.17
CA VAL A 115 6.47 -2.26 8.45
C VAL A 115 7.08 -0.88 8.44
N VAL A 116 7.78 -0.52 9.50
CA VAL A 116 8.51 0.74 9.58
C VAL A 116 9.79 0.65 8.78
N ALA A 117 9.79 1.18 7.57
CA ALA A 117 10.95 1.14 6.68
C ALA A 117 12.04 2.12 7.14
N GLU A 118 11.65 3.29 7.65
CA GLU A 118 12.57 4.35 8.08
C GLU A 118 11.90 5.25 9.13
N GLY A 119 12.70 5.80 10.05
CA GLY A 119 12.25 6.77 11.02
C GLY A 119 11.64 6.19 12.29
N GLU A 120 11.05 7.09 13.07
CA GLU A 120 10.42 6.84 14.36
C GLU A 120 9.12 7.63 14.47
N GLY A 121 8.17 7.10 15.27
CA GLY A 121 6.90 7.76 15.49
C GLY A 121 5.95 6.97 16.36
N ALA A 122 4.66 7.31 16.27
CA ALA A 122 3.60 6.64 16.97
C ALA A 122 2.36 6.50 16.08
N SER A 123 1.59 5.46 16.30
CA SER A 123 0.30 5.27 15.65
C SER A 123 -0.77 5.06 16.72
N THR A 124 -1.83 5.85 16.64
CA THR A 124 -3.03 5.61 17.45
C THR A 124 -3.98 4.72 16.67
N ILE A 125 -4.31 3.56 17.23
CA ILE A 125 -5.17 2.54 16.60
C ILE A 125 -6.29 2.22 17.59
N GLY A 126 -7.50 2.68 17.30
CA GLY A 126 -8.61 2.64 18.24
C GLY A 126 -8.28 3.45 19.50
N ASP A 127 -8.21 2.76 20.65
CA ASP A 127 -7.88 3.29 21.97
C ASP A 127 -6.40 3.10 22.37
N ARG A 128 -5.58 2.55 21.48
CA ARG A 128 -4.19 2.19 21.78
C ARG A 128 -3.20 3.00 20.96
N THR A 129 -2.10 3.38 21.60
CA THR A 129 -0.96 4.00 20.93
C THR A 129 0.20 3.02 20.86
N VAL A 130 0.70 2.81 19.65
CA VAL A 130 1.88 1.99 19.34
C VAL A 130 3.01 2.93 18.98
N VAL A 131 4.06 2.97 19.78
CA VAL A 131 5.31 3.66 19.43
C VAL A 131 6.15 2.73 18.58
N TRP A 132 6.70 3.23 17.49
CA TRP A 132 7.45 2.43 16.54
C TRP A 132 8.75 3.13 16.11
N ARG A 133 9.68 2.31 15.70
CA ARG A 133 10.96 2.70 15.11
C ARG A 133 11.30 1.79 13.93
N ARG A 134 12.34 2.15 13.21
CA ARG A 134 12.79 1.39 12.04
C ARG A 134 12.88 -0.12 12.29
N ASN A 135 12.34 -0.91 11.36
CA ASN A 135 12.20 -2.37 11.34
C ASN A 135 11.12 -2.93 12.28
N ASP A 136 10.39 -2.10 13.01
CA ASP A 136 9.22 -2.58 13.75
C ASP A 136 8.08 -2.95 12.78
N VAL A 137 7.25 -3.88 13.24
CA VAL A 137 6.06 -4.34 12.52
C VAL A 137 4.85 -4.22 13.44
N PHE A 138 3.78 -3.65 12.95
CA PHE A 138 2.50 -3.61 13.66
C PHE A 138 1.33 -3.84 12.72
N THR A 139 0.16 -4.12 13.27
CA THR A 139 -1.05 -4.38 12.50
C THR A 139 -2.06 -3.26 12.68
N VAL A 140 -2.80 -2.98 11.61
CA VAL A 140 -3.99 -2.13 11.62
C VAL A 140 -5.19 -3.04 11.39
N PRO A 141 -5.94 -3.41 12.45
CA PRO A 141 -7.12 -4.26 12.32
C PRO A 141 -8.25 -3.54 11.60
N LEU A 142 -9.15 -4.33 11.01
CA LEU A 142 -10.33 -3.80 10.32
C LEU A 142 -11.15 -2.86 11.24
N TRP A 143 -11.70 -1.81 10.66
CA TRP A 143 -12.64 -0.86 11.24
C TRP A 143 -12.16 -0.13 12.50
N GLN A 144 -10.85 -0.13 12.77
CA GLN A 144 -10.26 0.71 13.80
C GLN A 144 -9.91 2.08 13.23
N TRP A 145 -10.21 3.14 13.98
CA TRP A 145 -9.70 4.46 13.67
C TRP A 145 -8.18 4.47 13.81
N VAL A 146 -7.49 4.96 12.81
CA VAL A 146 -6.04 5.02 12.79
C VAL A 146 -5.55 6.39 12.35
N GLU A 147 -4.49 6.84 13.02
CA GLU A 147 -3.65 7.97 12.64
C GLU A 147 -2.19 7.66 12.95
N HIS A 148 -1.29 8.23 12.17
CA HIS A 148 0.15 8.02 12.31
C HIS A 148 0.83 9.37 12.50
N THR A 149 1.72 9.48 13.49
CA THR A 149 2.50 10.68 13.77
C THR A 149 3.97 10.37 13.66
N ALA A 150 4.71 11.10 12.82
CA ALA A 150 6.16 11.01 12.75
C ALA A 150 6.81 11.86 13.84
N ILE A 151 7.87 11.33 14.46
CA ILE A 151 8.70 12.02 15.45
C ILE A 151 10.08 12.34 14.86
N SER A 152 10.48 11.61 13.83
CA SER A 152 11.71 11.84 13.09
C SER A 152 11.44 12.38 11.69
N ASP A 153 12.45 12.98 11.08
CA ASP A 153 12.39 13.36 9.67
C ASP A 153 12.35 12.13 8.76
N ASN A 154 11.63 12.27 7.63
CA ASN A 154 11.56 11.24 6.59
C ASN A 154 11.04 9.86 7.05
N ALA A 155 10.12 9.82 8.01
CA ALA A 155 9.53 8.55 8.41
C ALA A 155 8.81 7.89 7.23
N LYS A 156 9.06 6.59 7.03
CA LYS A 156 8.46 5.79 5.94
C LYS A 156 7.82 4.53 6.51
N LEU A 157 6.54 4.39 6.26
CA LEU A 157 5.71 3.26 6.64
C LEU A 157 5.31 2.48 5.40
N PHE A 158 5.66 1.20 5.33
CA PHE A 158 5.24 0.30 4.27
C PHE A 158 4.03 -0.51 4.74
N PHE A 159 2.95 -0.46 3.98
CA PHE A 159 1.71 -1.17 4.26
C PHE A 159 1.49 -2.29 3.26
N MET A 160 1.04 -3.43 3.78
CA MET A 160 0.48 -4.53 3.01
C MET A 160 -0.95 -4.76 3.50
N SER A 161 -1.93 -4.66 2.60
CA SER A 161 -3.36 -4.65 2.93
C SER A 161 -4.15 -5.63 2.07
N ASP A 162 -5.20 -6.20 2.63
CA ASP A 162 -6.20 -7.01 1.92
C ASP A 162 -7.29 -6.16 1.24
N ARG A 163 -7.06 -4.86 1.09
CA ARG A 163 -8.02 -3.88 0.54
C ARG A 163 -8.65 -4.34 -0.77
N GLU A 164 -7.85 -4.85 -1.71
CA GLU A 164 -8.35 -5.31 -3.01
C GLU A 164 -9.24 -6.56 -2.90
N LEU A 165 -8.92 -7.46 -1.98
CA LEU A 165 -9.77 -8.61 -1.69
C LEU A 165 -11.14 -8.16 -1.16
N VAL A 166 -11.13 -7.29 -0.15
CA VAL A 166 -12.35 -6.75 0.46
C VAL A 166 -13.18 -5.95 -0.56
N ALA A 167 -12.51 -5.17 -1.42
CA ALA A 167 -13.14 -4.43 -2.50
C ALA A 167 -13.79 -5.35 -3.54
N SER A 168 -13.10 -6.43 -3.95
CA SER A 168 -13.61 -7.39 -4.93
C SER A 168 -14.86 -8.13 -4.45
N MET A 169 -15.01 -8.29 -3.14
CA MET A 169 -16.20 -8.88 -2.51
C MET A 169 -17.32 -7.86 -2.26
N GLY A 170 -17.13 -6.58 -2.55
CA GLY A 170 -18.11 -5.53 -2.32
C GLY A 170 -18.25 -5.09 -0.86
N TYR A 171 -17.29 -5.43 -0.01
CA TYR A 171 -17.33 -5.11 1.44
C TYR A 171 -16.42 -3.93 1.83
N LEU A 172 -15.71 -3.33 0.89
CA LEU A 172 -14.84 -2.19 1.21
C LEU A 172 -15.67 -0.97 1.62
N ARG A 173 -15.39 -0.48 2.82
CA ARG A 173 -15.84 0.80 3.33
C ARG A 173 -14.63 1.54 3.90
N GLU A 174 -14.56 2.83 3.58
CA GLU A 174 -13.49 3.71 4.06
C GLU A 174 -14.12 5.00 4.56
N GLU A 175 -13.67 5.48 5.70
CA GLU A 175 -14.12 6.72 6.31
C GLU A 175 -12.90 7.51 6.79
N SER A 176 -12.98 8.82 6.62
CA SER A 176 -11.99 9.77 7.15
C SER A 176 -12.69 10.76 8.05
N ASP A 177 -12.06 11.06 9.19
CA ASP A 177 -12.55 12.09 10.09
C ASP A 177 -12.21 13.45 9.47
N THR A 178 -13.19 14.05 8.81
CA THR A 178 -13.06 15.38 8.21
C THR A 178 -13.21 16.49 9.25
N GLY A 179 -12.91 16.20 10.52
CA GLY A 179 -12.91 17.13 11.64
C GLY A 179 -13.74 18.38 11.39
N THR A 180 -14.98 18.40 11.84
CA THR A 180 -15.78 19.63 11.80
C THR A 180 -15.03 20.67 12.62
N GLN A 181 -14.35 21.61 11.95
CA GLN A 181 -13.84 22.78 12.64
C GLN A 181 -15.03 23.47 13.34
N LYS A 182 -15.01 23.42 14.67
CA LYS A 182 -15.85 24.25 15.50
C LYS A 182 -15.25 25.63 15.59
#